data_65b103e35eb1e15e754d9a649a06d21e
#
_entry.id   65b103e35eb1e15e754d9a649a06d21e
#
_cell.length_a   1.000
_cell.length_b   1.000
_cell.length_c   1.000
_cell.angle_alpha   90.00
_cell.angle_beta   90.00
_cell.angle_gamma   90.00
#
_symmetry.space_group_name_H-M   'P 1'
#
loop_
_entity.id
_entity.type
_entity.pdbx_description
1 polymer ?
#
loop_
_entity_poly.entity_id
_entity_poly.type
_entity_poly.pdbx_seq_one_letter_code
_entity_poly.pdbx_strand_id
1 'polypeptide(L)'
;MSAARRPGSVLVLARSGRMRDGHLAVVSRVVSSREIRVDHANWASGSLKGRIMRDQPVLDVSPRNDWSVVKVWYPPSGAYGVTAYPAAGFVHPRSQWAAR
;
A
#
# COMPACT_ATOMS: atom_id res chain seq x y z
N MET A 1 9.49 -6.49 -10.03
CA MET A 1 8.37 -5.59 -9.73
C MET A 1 8.70 -4.19 -10.21
N SER A 2 7.69 -3.40 -10.46
CA SER A 2 7.82 -2.03 -10.93
C SER A 2 7.68 -1.05 -9.76
N ALA A 3 8.31 0.11 -9.86
CA ALA A 3 8.03 1.25 -8.98
C ALA A 3 6.88 2.11 -9.51
N ALA A 4 6.42 1.87 -10.74
CA ALA A 4 5.30 2.60 -11.30
C ALA A 4 3.99 2.19 -10.61
N ARG A 5 3.16 3.16 -10.33
CA ARG A 5 1.89 2.98 -9.65
C ARG A 5 0.73 3.42 -10.53
N ARG A 6 -0.36 2.69 -10.49
CA ARG A 6 -1.59 3.03 -11.22
C ARG A 6 -2.77 2.28 -10.61
N PRO A 7 -3.99 2.76 -10.85
CA PRO A 7 -5.17 2.05 -10.33
C PRO A 7 -5.19 0.59 -10.78
N GLY A 8 -5.54 -0.30 -9.87
CA GLY A 8 -5.55 -1.73 -10.10
C GLY A 8 -4.22 -2.43 -9.83
N SER A 9 -3.12 -1.69 -9.69
CA SER A 9 -1.84 -2.28 -9.28
C SER A 9 -1.91 -2.76 -7.84
N VAL A 10 -1.03 -3.70 -7.50
CA VAL A 10 -0.91 -4.20 -6.13
C VAL A 10 0.41 -3.69 -5.56
N LEU A 11 0.31 -2.89 -4.51
CA LEU A 11 1.47 -2.49 -3.72
C LEU A 11 1.88 -3.67 -2.84
N VAL A 12 3.14 -4.06 -2.92
CA VAL A 12 3.69 -5.16 -2.14
C VAL A 12 4.63 -4.59 -1.09
N LEU A 13 4.25 -4.74 0.19
CA LEU A 13 5.13 -4.38 1.29
C LEU A 13 5.99 -5.60 1.64
N ALA A 14 7.29 -5.38 1.72
CA ALA A 14 8.22 -6.45 1.97
C ALA A 14 8.12 -6.95 3.40
N ARG A 15 8.52 -8.18 3.61
CA ARG A 15 8.62 -8.75 4.96
C ARG A 15 9.65 -7.95 5.75
N SER A 16 9.35 -7.73 7.03
CA SER A 16 10.22 -6.99 7.93
C SER A 16 9.98 -7.46 9.36
N GLY A 17 10.77 -6.93 10.30
CA GLY A 17 10.60 -7.26 11.71
C GLY A 17 9.23 -6.90 12.25
N ARG A 18 8.56 -5.91 11.65
CA ARG A 18 7.21 -5.50 12.05
C ARG A 18 6.12 -6.12 11.19
N MET A 19 6.49 -6.81 10.12
CA MET A 19 5.54 -7.34 9.15
C MET A 19 6.09 -8.66 8.63
N ARG A 20 5.86 -9.71 9.40
CA ARG A 20 6.50 -11.01 9.19
C ARG A 20 6.11 -11.67 7.87
N ASP A 21 4.89 -11.45 7.41
CA ASP A 21 4.37 -12.07 6.20
C ASP A 21 4.29 -11.09 5.03
N GLY A 22 4.72 -9.84 5.25
CA GLY A 22 4.53 -8.80 4.26
C GLY A 22 3.07 -8.34 4.23
N HIS A 23 2.73 -7.53 3.21
CA HIS A 23 1.37 -7.03 3.08
C HIS A 23 1.09 -6.64 1.64
N LEU A 24 -0.16 -6.78 1.23
CA LEU A 24 -0.62 -6.42 -0.11
C LEU A 24 -1.74 -5.40 0.00
N ALA A 25 -1.72 -4.41 -0.89
CA ALA A 25 -2.76 -3.40 -0.97
C ALA A 25 -3.04 -3.06 -2.43
N VAL A 26 -4.30 -2.99 -2.80
CA VAL A 26 -4.69 -2.68 -4.18
C VAL A 26 -4.81 -1.18 -4.34
N VAL A 27 -4.11 -0.61 -5.31
CA VAL A 27 -4.19 0.83 -5.59
C VAL A 27 -5.56 1.15 -6.17
N SER A 28 -6.30 2.03 -5.50
CA SER A 28 -7.60 2.49 -5.98
C SER A 28 -7.47 3.77 -6.79
N ARG A 29 -6.53 4.65 -6.43
CA ARG A 29 -6.26 5.86 -7.21
C ARG A 29 -4.89 6.44 -6.87
N VAL A 30 -4.35 7.24 -7.79
CA VAL A 30 -3.11 7.98 -7.60
C VAL A 30 -3.48 9.44 -7.35
N VAL A 31 -3.04 9.98 -6.21
CA VAL A 31 -3.35 11.36 -5.82
C VAL A 31 -2.24 12.31 -6.25
N SER A 32 -0.98 11.93 -6.05
CA SER A 32 0.17 12.74 -6.42
C SER A 32 1.38 11.84 -6.63
N SER A 33 2.53 12.44 -6.90
CA SER A 33 3.77 11.67 -7.06
C SER A 33 4.18 10.91 -5.79
N ARG A 34 3.66 11.31 -4.62
CA ARG A 34 4.00 10.71 -3.34
C ARG A 34 2.82 10.15 -2.57
N GLU A 35 1.61 10.24 -3.11
CA GLU A 35 0.44 9.72 -2.43
C GLU A 35 -0.43 8.89 -3.34
N ILE A 36 -0.81 7.71 -2.85
CA ILE A 36 -1.83 6.88 -3.47
C ILE A 36 -2.91 6.57 -2.44
N ARG A 37 -4.05 6.09 -2.93
CA ARG A 37 -5.08 5.49 -2.09
C ARG A 37 -5.15 4.01 -2.40
N VAL A 38 -5.39 3.22 -1.37
CA VAL A 38 -5.41 1.76 -1.49
C VAL A 38 -6.62 1.19 -0.80
N ASP A 39 -7.02 0.00 -1.25
CA ASP A 39 -7.94 -0.86 -0.53
C ASP A 39 -7.14 -2.05 -0.02
N HIS A 40 -7.26 -2.34 1.26
CA HIS A 40 -6.56 -3.47 1.86
C HIS A 40 -7.28 -4.00 3.08
N ALA A 41 -6.88 -5.18 3.51
CA ALA A 41 -7.40 -5.82 4.71
C ALA A 41 -6.25 -6.15 5.66
N ASN A 42 -6.59 -6.56 6.88
CA ASN A 42 -5.63 -7.02 7.88
C ASN A 42 -4.57 -5.97 8.26
N TRP A 43 -4.91 -4.69 8.16
CA TRP A 43 -4.02 -3.61 8.54
C TRP A 43 -4.32 -3.06 9.93
N ALA A 44 -5.60 -2.95 10.29
CA ALA A 44 -6.01 -2.43 11.57
C ALA A 44 -6.13 -3.54 12.62
N SER A 45 -6.09 -3.15 13.89
CA SER A 45 -6.26 -4.06 15.02
C SER A 45 -7.54 -3.71 15.77
N GLY A 46 -7.84 -4.46 16.83
CA GLY A 46 -9.02 -4.24 17.63
C GLY A 46 -10.30 -4.56 16.87
N SER A 47 -11.31 -3.73 17.03
CA SER A 47 -12.61 -3.93 16.37
C SER A 47 -12.56 -3.85 14.85
N LEU A 48 -11.48 -3.29 14.29
CA LEU A 48 -11.31 -3.16 12.84
C LEU A 48 -10.47 -4.30 12.25
N LYS A 49 -9.96 -5.20 13.07
CA LYS A 49 -9.12 -6.29 12.61
C LYS A 49 -9.88 -7.16 11.60
N GLY A 50 -9.23 -7.47 10.49
CA GLY A 50 -9.80 -8.31 9.44
C GLY A 50 -10.75 -7.62 8.50
N ARG A 51 -11.11 -6.38 8.76
CA ARG A 51 -12.01 -5.63 7.89
C ARG A 51 -11.26 -5.12 6.67
N ILE A 52 -11.99 -4.99 5.56
CA ILE A 52 -11.46 -4.32 4.37
C ILE A 52 -11.55 -2.82 4.60
N MET A 53 -10.40 -2.15 4.45
CA MET A 53 -10.31 -0.70 4.52
C MET A 53 -10.18 -0.16 3.10
N ARG A 54 -11.05 0.76 2.71
CA ARG A 54 -11.07 1.31 1.36
C ARG A 54 -10.57 2.74 1.34
N ASP A 55 -9.96 3.14 0.22
CA ASP A 55 -9.52 4.50 -0.05
C ASP A 55 -8.56 5.03 1.05
N GLN A 56 -7.66 4.20 1.49
CA GLN A 56 -6.73 4.54 2.57
C GLN A 56 -5.46 5.17 2.01
N PRO A 57 -5.00 6.31 2.58
CA PRO A 57 -3.79 6.97 2.11
C PRO A 57 -2.52 6.15 2.35
N VAL A 58 -1.62 6.16 1.37
CA VAL A 58 -0.26 5.65 1.50
C VAL A 58 0.68 6.72 0.94
N LEU A 59 1.69 7.09 1.71
CA LEU A 59 2.67 8.10 1.32
C LEU A 59 3.99 7.45 1.00
N ASP A 60 4.57 7.87 -0.13
CA ASP A 60 5.96 7.58 -0.42
C ASP A 60 6.83 8.53 0.41
N VAL A 61 7.65 7.95 1.28
CA VAL A 61 8.59 8.71 2.12
C VAL A 61 10.04 8.41 1.74
N SER A 62 10.25 7.76 0.59
CA SER A 62 11.59 7.52 0.09
C SER A 62 12.25 8.81 -0.35
N PRO A 63 13.59 8.96 -0.17
CA PRO A 63 14.29 10.18 -0.58
C PRO A 63 14.19 10.49 -2.06
N ARG A 64 14.09 9.45 -2.90
CA ARG A 64 14.11 9.59 -4.36
C ARG A 64 12.75 9.49 -5.01
N ASN A 65 11.69 9.41 -4.24
CA ASN A 65 10.34 9.22 -4.76
C ASN A 65 10.23 7.96 -5.65
N ASP A 66 10.85 6.89 -5.20
CA ASP A 66 10.87 5.62 -5.93
C ASP A 66 9.96 4.55 -5.32
N TRP A 67 9.17 4.93 -4.32
CA TRP A 67 8.23 4.06 -3.64
C TRP A 67 8.87 2.84 -2.96
N SER A 68 10.14 2.98 -2.57
CA SER A 68 10.85 1.92 -1.85
C SER A 68 10.54 1.90 -0.36
N VAL A 69 10.08 3.03 0.19
CA VAL A 69 9.73 3.17 1.61
C VAL A 69 8.45 3.97 1.71
N VAL A 70 7.47 3.44 2.44
CA VAL A 70 6.14 4.08 2.52
C VAL A 70 5.66 4.16 3.96
N LYS A 71 4.76 5.10 4.21
CA LYS A 71 3.94 5.15 5.42
C LYS A 71 2.49 4.88 5.04
N VAL A 72 1.82 4.09 5.86
CA VAL A 72 0.44 3.67 5.60
C VAL A 72 -0.46 4.26 6.67
N TRP A 73 -1.61 4.81 6.25
CA TRP A 73 -2.60 5.33 7.18
C TRP A 73 -3.07 4.23 8.12
N TYR A 74 -3.11 4.54 9.42
CA TYR A 74 -3.59 3.60 10.43
C TYR A 74 -4.90 4.11 11.02
N PRO A 75 -6.05 3.57 10.59
CA PRO A 75 -7.36 4.09 11.00
C PRO A 75 -7.58 4.20 12.51
N PRO A 76 -7.15 3.22 13.34
CA PRO A 76 -7.37 3.33 14.78
C PRO A 76 -6.74 4.57 15.41
N SER A 77 -5.61 5.05 14.89
CA SER A 77 -4.95 6.25 15.42
C SER A 77 -5.32 7.52 14.64
N GLY A 78 -5.94 7.38 13.46
CA GLY A 78 -6.24 8.51 12.59
C GLY A 78 -5.01 9.21 12.06
N ALA A 79 -3.89 8.51 11.90
CA ALA A 79 -2.62 9.09 11.46
C ALA A 79 -1.77 8.05 10.73
N TYR A 80 -0.71 8.50 10.05
CA TYR A 80 0.23 7.59 9.39
C TYR A 80 1.13 6.84 10.38
N GLY A 81 1.24 7.30 11.60
CA GLY A 81 2.16 6.74 12.57
C GLY A 81 3.61 7.10 12.27
N VAL A 82 4.53 6.49 13.01
CA VAL A 82 5.96 6.76 12.89
C VAL A 82 6.71 5.69 12.10
N THR A 83 6.07 4.55 11.82
CA THR A 83 6.73 3.44 11.16
C THR A 83 6.74 3.63 9.65
N ALA A 84 7.92 3.51 9.05
CA ALA A 84 8.09 3.44 7.61
C ALA A 84 8.29 1.98 7.22
N TYR A 85 7.64 1.54 6.16
CA TYR A 85 7.68 0.14 5.72
C TYR A 85 8.41 0.01 4.40
N PRO A 86 9.32 -0.97 4.27
CA PRO A 86 9.96 -1.22 2.98
C PRO A 86 8.94 -1.78 2.00
N ALA A 87 8.93 -1.23 0.80
CA ALA A 87 8.06 -1.69 -0.27
C ALA A 87 8.90 -2.41 -1.32
N ALA A 88 8.46 -3.60 -1.73
CA ALA A 88 9.12 -4.34 -2.78
C ALA A 88 8.79 -3.76 -4.16
N GLY A 89 7.65 -3.08 -4.29
CA GLY A 89 7.22 -2.46 -5.52
C GLY A 89 5.76 -2.71 -5.82
N PHE A 90 5.39 -2.56 -7.08
CA PHE A 90 4.03 -2.76 -7.54
C PHE A 90 3.96 -3.90 -8.53
N VAL A 91 2.94 -4.74 -8.40
CA VAL A 91 2.59 -5.74 -9.39
C VAL A 91 1.42 -5.20 -10.19
N HIS A 92 1.57 -5.18 -11.51
CA HIS A 92 0.52 -4.72 -12.40
C HIS A 92 -0.19 -5.91 -13.01
N PRO A 93 -1.51 -6.07 -12.78
CA PRO A 93 -2.26 -7.11 -13.46
C PRO A 93 -2.16 -6.95 -14.97
N ARG A 94 -2.08 -8.06 -15.67
CA ARG A 94 -2.00 -8.04 -17.14
C ARG A 94 -3.35 -7.63 -17.71
N SER A 95 -3.34 -6.70 -18.67
CA SER A 95 -4.55 -6.23 -19.31
C SER A 95 -5.32 -7.33 -20.02
N GLN A 96 -4.64 -8.35 -20.53
CA GLN A 96 -5.28 -9.47 -21.19
C GLN A 96 -6.21 -10.30 -20.28
N TRP A 97 -6.04 -10.18 -18.98
CA TRP A 97 -6.95 -10.80 -18.03
C TRP A 97 -8.33 -10.16 -18.09
N ALA A 98 -8.36 -8.84 -18.25
CA ALA A 98 -9.60 -8.10 -18.36
C ALA A 98 -10.25 -8.30 -19.74
N ALA A 99 -9.49 -8.63 -20.74
CA ALA A 99 -9.98 -8.82 -22.11
C ALA A 99 -10.65 -10.17 -22.34
N ARG A 100 -10.63 -11.06 -21.40
CA ARG A 100 -11.19 -12.41 -21.56
C ARG A 100 -12.65 -12.50 -21.13
#